data_f3a2ee71b967353d9cb11b0da3cceab0
#
_entry.id   f3a2ee71b967353d9cb11b0da3cceab0
#
_cell.length_a   1.000
_cell.length_b   1.000
_cell.length_c   1.000
_cell.angle_alpha   90.00
_cell.angle_beta   90.00
_cell.angle_gamma   90.00
#
_symmetry.space_group_name_H-M   'P 1'
#
loop_
_entity.id
_entity.type
_entity.pdbx_description
1 polymer ?
#
loop_
_entity_poly.entity_id
_entity_poly.type
_entity_poly.pdbx_seq_one_letter_code
_entity_poly.pdbx_strand_id
1 'polypeptide(L)'
;MTRINVKIKAGQETELNGAGPNIPESAMQQLETQLDALNENDILILAGSIPGSLPQDTYEHLLARLQGKGVRAVVDATRDLLVNVLQYHPFLVKPNNHELGEIVGKTLQTDEEIVAAARTLQQKGARNVLVSMAGDGALLVDEQGQVHRIGCPKGKVVNSVGAG
;
A
#
# COMPACT_ATOMS: atom_id res chain seq x y z
N MET A 1 10.99 6.42 -20.12
CA MET A 1 10.28 5.21 -20.59
C MET A 1 9.50 4.67 -19.40
N THR A 2 8.24 4.25 -19.59
CA THR A 2 7.38 3.75 -18.50
C THR A 2 7.39 2.21 -18.49
N ARG A 3 7.21 1.58 -17.31
CA ARG A 3 7.00 0.14 -17.21
C ARG A 3 5.69 -0.24 -17.93
N ILE A 4 5.73 -1.34 -18.69
CA ILE A 4 4.55 -1.89 -19.38
C ILE A 4 4.24 -3.25 -18.80
N ASN A 5 3.02 -3.44 -18.32
CA ASN A 5 2.47 -4.72 -17.91
C ASN A 5 1.34 -5.11 -18.87
N VAL A 6 1.35 -6.34 -19.35
CA VAL A 6 0.35 -6.87 -20.27
C VAL A 6 -0.38 -8.03 -19.60
N LYS A 7 -1.71 -7.95 -19.54
CA LYS A 7 -2.58 -9.05 -19.11
C LYS A 7 -3.26 -9.68 -20.32
N ILE A 8 -3.01 -10.97 -20.54
CA ILE A 8 -3.60 -11.75 -21.62
C ILE A 8 -4.70 -12.62 -21.03
N LYS A 9 -5.93 -12.42 -21.49
CA LYS A 9 -7.10 -13.24 -21.11
C LYS A 9 -7.45 -14.19 -22.25
N ALA A 10 -6.86 -15.40 -22.22
CA ALA A 10 -7.14 -16.45 -23.20
C ALA A 10 -7.25 -17.82 -22.47
N GLY A 11 -8.39 -18.07 -21.85
CA GLY A 11 -8.61 -19.24 -21.01
C GLY A 11 -8.00 -19.08 -19.61
N GLN A 12 -6.71 -19.24 -19.45
CA GLN A 12 -5.97 -18.83 -18.24
C GLN A 12 -5.45 -17.39 -18.41
N GLU A 13 -5.59 -16.58 -17.34
CA GLU A 13 -5.00 -15.25 -17.30
C GLU A 13 -3.48 -15.36 -17.17
N THR A 14 -2.75 -14.73 -18.10
CA THR A 14 -1.29 -14.67 -18.11
C THR A 14 -0.84 -13.21 -18.01
N GLU A 15 0.10 -12.93 -17.12
CA GLU A 15 0.67 -11.60 -16.94
C GLU A 15 2.12 -11.55 -17.44
N LEU A 16 2.41 -10.57 -18.29
CA LEU A 16 3.76 -10.21 -18.71
C LEU A 16 4.13 -8.89 -18.04
N ASN A 17 4.93 -8.96 -16.99
CA ASN A 17 5.35 -7.82 -16.20
C ASN A 17 6.75 -7.36 -16.64
N GLY A 18 6.83 -6.23 -17.34
CA GLY A 18 8.10 -5.62 -17.72
C GLY A 18 8.92 -5.17 -16.51
N ALA A 19 10.25 -5.25 -16.59
CA ALA A 19 11.14 -4.83 -15.49
C ALA A 19 11.14 -3.31 -15.26
N GLY A 20 10.68 -2.53 -16.25
CA GLY A 20 10.78 -1.07 -16.22
C GLY A 20 12.17 -0.57 -16.61
N PRO A 21 12.35 0.75 -16.72
CA PRO A 21 13.63 1.37 -17.03
C PRO A 21 14.56 1.33 -15.81
N ASN A 22 15.86 1.41 -16.07
CA ASN A 22 16.83 1.70 -15.03
C ASN A 22 16.64 3.14 -14.53
N ILE A 23 16.56 3.33 -13.23
CA ILE A 23 16.40 4.64 -12.58
C ILE A 23 17.79 5.12 -12.17
N PRO A 24 18.32 6.21 -12.77
CA PRO A 24 19.63 6.72 -12.40
C PRO A 24 19.59 7.39 -11.03
N GLU A 25 20.72 7.41 -10.36
CA GLU A 25 20.87 8.05 -9.04
C GLU A 25 20.44 9.52 -9.04
N SER A 26 20.72 10.24 -10.13
CA SER A 26 20.30 11.64 -10.27
C SER A 26 18.78 11.83 -10.22
N ALA A 27 18.00 10.86 -10.71
CA ALA A 27 16.55 10.90 -10.62
C ALA A 27 16.07 10.65 -9.19
N MET A 28 16.75 9.78 -8.44
CA MET A 28 16.47 9.58 -7.01
C MET A 28 16.80 10.83 -6.19
N GLN A 29 17.94 11.46 -6.43
CA GLN A 29 18.33 12.72 -5.79
C GLN A 29 17.32 13.85 -6.07
N GLN A 30 16.79 13.91 -7.30
CA GLN A 30 15.75 14.87 -7.66
C GLN A 30 14.45 14.59 -6.88
N LEU A 31 14.02 13.33 -6.77
CA LEU A 31 12.87 12.92 -5.96
C LEU A 31 13.08 13.31 -4.48
N GLU A 32 14.23 12.99 -3.92
CA GLU A 32 14.57 13.31 -2.55
C GLU A 32 14.53 14.83 -2.27
N THR A 33 15.05 15.64 -3.21
CA THR A 33 14.96 17.10 -3.12
C THR A 33 13.50 17.60 -3.11
N GLN A 34 12.62 16.97 -3.89
CA GLN A 34 11.18 17.28 -3.88
C GLN A 34 10.54 16.89 -2.55
N LEU A 35 10.91 15.73 -1.98
CA LEU A 35 10.41 15.29 -0.68
C LEU A 35 10.88 16.21 0.47
N ASP A 36 12.06 16.80 0.34
CA ASP A 36 12.56 17.75 1.35
C ASP A 36 11.71 19.01 1.45
N ALA A 37 11.02 19.40 0.38
CA ALA A 37 10.12 20.54 0.36
C ALA A 37 8.74 20.25 0.99
N LEU A 38 8.41 18.98 1.28
CA LEU A 38 7.14 18.60 1.90
C LEU A 38 7.09 19.02 3.38
N ASN A 39 5.87 19.27 3.86
CA ASN A 39 5.58 19.73 5.22
C ASN A 39 4.31 19.09 5.79
N GLU A 40 3.88 19.48 6.97
CA GLU A 40 2.75 18.91 7.72
C GLU A 40 1.37 18.99 7.01
N ASN A 41 1.23 19.85 6.00
CA ASN A 41 0.00 19.97 5.21
C ASN A 41 -0.05 19.00 4.03
N ASP A 42 1.07 18.33 3.74
CA ASP A 42 1.19 17.46 2.58
C ASP A 42 0.86 16.00 2.91
N ILE A 43 0.43 15.28 1.87
CA ILE A 43 0.22 13.84 1.91
C ILE A 43 1.13 13.21 0.86
N LEU A 44 2.00 12.30 1.29
CA LEU A 44 2.79 11.47 0.39
C LEU A 44 2.13 10.10 0.24
N ILE A 45 1.87 9.69 -1.00
CA ILE A 45 1.34 8.35 -1.31
C ILE A 45 2.45 7.52 -1.95
N LEU A 46 2.84 6.42 -1.29
CA LEU A 46 3.74 5.41 -1.80
C LEU A 46 2.89 4.19 -2.20
N ALA A 47 2.77 3.96 -3.52
CA ALA A 47 1.90 2.92 -4.05
C ALA A 47 2.64 2.00 -5.05
N GLY A 48 2.36 0.71 -4.97
CA GLY A 48 2.87 -0.31 -5.89
C GLY A 48 4.20 -0.92 -5.46
N SER A 49 4.85 -1.59 -6.41
CA SER A 49 6.13 -2.28 -6.20
C SER A 49 7.32 -1.38 -6.48
N ILE A 50 8.42 -1.60 -5.77
CA ILE A 50 9.69 -0.94 -6.03
C ILE A 50 10.26 -1.47 -7.36
N PRO A 51 10.69 -0.59 -8.30
CA PRO A 51 11.38 -1.01 -9.51
C PRO A 51 12.63 -1.84 -9.20
N GLY A 52 12.89 -2.89 -9.99
CA GLY A 52 14.03 -3.78 -9.75
C GLY A 52 15.42 -3.13 -9.85
N SER A 53 15.51 -1.89 -10.36
CA SER A 53 16.73 -1.09 -10.39
C SER A 53 16.98 -0.30 -9.09
N LEU A 54 16.04 -0.30 -8.15
CA LEU A 54 16.16 0.37 -6.86
C LEU A 54 16.29 -0.65 -5.71
N PRO A 55 16.92 -0.28 -4.60
CA PRO A 55 16.95 -1.08 -3.38
C PRO A 55 15.55 -1.38 -2.86
N GLN A 56 15.35 -2.56 -2.28
CA GLN A 56 14.04 -2.98 -1.75
C GLN A 56 13.59 -2.16 -0.53
N ASP A 57 14.51 -1.51 0.15
CA ASP A 57 14.27 -0.60 1.29
C ASP A 57 13.98 0.86 0.87
N THR A 58 13.75 1.11 -0.42
CA THR A 58 13.48 2.46 -0.94
C THR A 58 12.34 3.16 -0.20
N TYR A 59 11.23 2.48 0.10
CA TYR A 59 10.11 3.08 0.84
C TYR A 59 10.50 3.45 2.27
N GLU A 60 11.28 2.59 2.93
CA GLU A 60 11.82 2.85 4.26
C GLU A 60 12.72 4.09 4.25
N HIS A 61 13.62 4.19 3.26
CA HIS A 61 14.51 5.34 3.09
C HIS A 61 13.73 6.66 2.89
N LEU A 62 12.71 6.64 2.01
CA LEU A 62 11.88 7.83 1.76
C LEU A 62 11.10 8.26 3.01
N LEU A 63 10.55 7.31 3.77
CA LEU A 63 9.80 7.60 5.00
C LEU A 63 10.72 8.07 6.13
N ALA A 64 11.92 7.50 6.27
CA ALA A 64 12.93 7.96 7.22
C ALA A 64 13.28 9.44 7.00
N ARG A 65 13.42 9.85 5.73
CA ARG A 65 13.71 11.23 5.35
C ARG A 65 12.60 12.23 5.74
N LEU A 66 11.35 11.75 5.84
CA LEU A 66 10.20 12.57 6.21
C LEU A 66 9.93 12.64 7.72
N GLN A 67 10.69 11.89 8.53
CA GLN A 67 10.50 11.91 9.98
C GLN A 67 10.66 13.33 10.54
N GLY A 68 9.74 13.71 11.44
CA GLY A 68 9.72 15.02 12.06
C GLY A 68 9.13 16.17 11.22
N LYS A 69 8.80 15.95 9.94
CA LYS A 69 8.19 16.97 9.06
C LYS A 69 6.66 17.05 9.17
N GLY A 70 6.02 16.12 9.87
CA GLY A 70 4.56 16.08 10.00
C GLY A 70 3.81 15.61 8.73
N VAL A 71 4.52 15.24 7.67
CA VAL A 71 3.93 14.73 6.41
C VAL A 71 3.12 13.47 6.69
N ARG A 72 1.90 13.41 6.16
CA ARG A 72 1.04 12.22 6.26
C ARG A 72 1.38 11.22 5.16
N ALA A 73 2.06 10.13 5.51
CA ALA A 73 2.39 9.08 4.56
C ALA A 73 1.27 8.05 4.44
N VAL A 74 0.85 7.76 3.21
CA VAL A 74 -0.08 6.68 2.85
C VAL A 74 0.70 5.62 2.10
N VAL A 75 0.62 4.35 2.54
CA VAL A 75 1.36 3.26 1.92
C VAL A 75 0.40 2.18 1.41
N ASP A 76 0.42 1.97 0.10
CA ASP A 76 -0.28 0.91 -0.61
C ASP A 76 0.75 -0.04 -1.22
N ALA A 77 1.27 -0.93 -0.39
CA ALA A 77 2.33 -1.87 -0.74
C ALA A 77 2.02 -3.27 -0.19
N THR A 78 2.69 -4.27 -0.72
CA THR A 78 2.44 -5.67 -0.37
C THR A 78 3.49 -6.21 0.60
N ARG A 79 3.12 -7.17 1.45
CA ARG A 79 4.01 -8.02 2.26
C ARG A 79 5.08 -7.25 3.03
N ASP A 80 6.34 -7.61 2.82
CA ASP A 80 7.49 -7.07 3.55
C ASP A 80 7.62 -5.54 3.38
N LEU A 81 7.30 -5.00 2.19
CA LEU A 81 7.33 -3.55 1.95
C LEU A 81 6.38 -2.80 2.89
N LEU A 82 5.19 -3.38 3.15
CA LEU A 82 4.23 -2.78 4.07
C LEU A 82 4.67 -2.95 5.52
N VAL A 83 5.16 -4.13 5.89
CA VAL A 83 5.56 -4.42 7.29
C VAL A 83 6.76 -3.57 7.70
N ASN A 84 7.75 -3.43 6.82
CA ASN A 84 8.98 -2.71 7.12
C ASN A 84 8.76 -1.21 7.34
N VAL A 85 7.74 -0.62 6.69
CA VAL A 85 7.46 0.81 6.84
C VAL A 85 6.66 1.16 8.10
N LEU A 86 6.10 0.18 8.82
CA LEU A 86 5.28 0.43 10.01
C LEU A 86 6.05 1.16 11.13
N GLN A 87 7.35 0.92 11.25
CA GLN A 87 8.22 1.60 12.21
C GLN A 87 8.28 3.13 12.02
N TYR A 88 7.93 3.63 10.84
CA TYR A 88 7.88 5.07 10.51
C TYR A 88 6.51 5.70 10.77
N HIS A 89 5.59 4.98 11.39
CA HIS A 89 4.24 5.41 11.77
C HIS A 89 3.44 6.03 10.61
N PRO A 90 3.26 5.31 9.47
CA PRO A 90 2.49 5.83 8.35
C PRO A 90 1.07 6.22 8.79
N PHE A 91 0.57 7.34 8.23
CA PHE A 91 -0.78 7.83 8.51
C PHE A 91 -1.84 6.79 8.12
N LEU A 92 -1.66 6.12 6.96
CA LEU A 92 -2.56 5.08 6.47
C LEU A 92 -1.77 3.98 5.76
N VAL A 93 -2.12 2.74 6.02
CA VAL A 93 -1.72 1.58 5.21
C VAL A 93 -2.95 0.92 4.60
N LYS A 94 -2.82 0.40 3.35
CA LYS A 94 -3.96 -0.19 2.63
C LYS A 94 -3.64 -1.60 2.11
N PRO A 95 -3.60 -2.63 2.95
CA PRO A 95 -3.58 -4.02 2.48
C PRO A 95 -4.97 -4.44 1.95
N ASN A 96 -5.01 -5.43 1.06
CA ASN A 96 -6.23 -6.19 0.87
C ASN A 96 -6.38 -7.28 1.95
N ASN A 97 -7.56 -7.93 2.05
CA ASN A 97 -7.83 -8.94 3.08
C ASN A 97 -6.90 -10.17 2.98
N HIS A 98 -6.45 -10.55 1.78
CA HIS A 98 -5.52 -11.66 1.58
C HIS A 98 -4.11 -11.29 2.03
N GLU A 99 -3.61 -10.10 1.63
CA GLU A 99 -2.32 -9.57 2.06
C GLU A 99 -2.25 -9.39 3.58
N LEU A 100 -3.32 -8.88 4.17
CA LEU A 100 -3.42 -8.76 5.62
C LEU A 100 -3.37 -10.13 6.29
N GLY A 101 -4.06 -11.13 5.73
CA GLY A 101 -4.03 -12.51 6.20
C GLY A 101 -2.62 -13.13 6.11
N GLU A 102 -1.91 -12.91 5.00
CA GLU A 102 -0.51 -13.35 4.85
C GLU A 102 0.40 -12.74 5.93
N ILE A 103 0.25 -11.43 6.22
CA ILE A 103 1.05 -10.73 7.23
C ILE A 103 0.83 -11.29 8.64
N VAL A 104 -0.40 -11.70 8.97
CA VAL A 104 -0.71 -12.26 10.31
C VAL A 104 -0.68 -13.78 10.35
N GLY A 105 -0.39 -14.45 9.21
CA GLY A 105 -0.29 -15.91 9.10
C GLY A 105 -1.63 -16.64 9.24
N LYS A 106 -2.75 -16.01 8.83
CA LYS A 106 -4.10 -16.55 8.94
C LYS A 106 -4.94 -16.24 7.72
N THR A 107 -5.89 -17.15 7.37
CA THR A 107 -6.98 -16.80 6.45
C THR A 107 -8.06 -16.05 7.22
N LEU A 108 -8.37 -14.83 6.77
CA LEU A 108 -9.37 -13.97 7.41
C LEU A 108 -10.72 -14.17 6.73
N GLN A 109 -11.75 -14.58 7.49
CA GLN A 109 -13.08 -14.92 6.98
C GLN A 109 -14.17 -13.98 7.48
N THR A 110 -13.98 -13.36 8.64
CA THR A 110 -14.99 -12.47 9.26
C THR A 110 -14.45 -11.05 9.46
N ASP A 111 -15.36 -10.08 9.59
CA ASP A 111 -14.99 -8.70 9.85
C ASP A 111 -14.23 -8.57 11.18
N GLU A 112 -14.57 -9.38 12.21
CA GLU A 112 -13.90 -9.41 13.50
C GLU A 112 -12.44 -9.85 13.37
N GLU A 113 -12.18 -10.88 12.55
CA GLU A 113 -10.81 -11.36 12.26
C GLU A 113 -10.01 -10.29 11.51
N ILE A 114 -10.63 -9.62 10.54
CA ILE A 114 -10.01 -8.51 9.78
C ILE A 114 -9.68 -7.35 10.73
N VAL A 115 -10.59 -6.96 11.61
CA VAL A 115 -10.36 -5.91 12.61
C VAL A 115 -9.21 -6.28 13.55
N ALA A 116 -9.18 -7.52 14.04
CA ALA A 116 -8.11 -7.99 14.92
C ALA A 116 -6.74 -7.95 14.21
N ALA A 117 -6.69 -8.37 12.95
CA ALA A 117 -5.48 -8.32 12.13
C ALA A 117 -5.06 -6.87 11.83
N ALA A 118 -5.99 -5.97 11.51
CA ALA A 118 -5.71 -4.55 11.30
C ALA A 118 -5.14 -3.90 12.57
N ARG A 119 -5.68 -4.21 13.73
CA ARG A 119 -5.14 -3.73 15.02
C ARG A 119 -3.71 -4.22 15.29
N THR A 120 -3.34 -5.40 14.78
CA THR A 120 -1.95 -5.86 14.85
C THR A 120 -1.01 -4.95 14.06
N LEU A 121 -1.44 -4.42 12.90
CA LEU A 121 -0.66 -3.43 12.15
C LEU A 121 -0.58 -2.09 12.88
N GLN A 122 -1.66 -1.67 13.55
CA GLN A 122 -1.63 -0.46 14.39
C GLN A 122 -0.63 -0.60 15.55
N GLN A 123 -0.62 -1.74 16.23
CA GLN A 123 0.36 -2.02 17.30
C GLN A 123 1.81 -1.99 16.80
N LYS A 124 2.03 -2.30 15.52
CA LYS A 124 3.34 -2.22 14.85
C LYS A 124 3.67 -0.81 14.34
N GLY A 125 2.72 0.15 14.39
CA GLY A 125 2.99 1.54 14.07
C GLY A 125 2.05 2.22 13.09
N ALA A 126 1.21 1.52 12.32
CA ALA A 126 0.23 2.16 11.45
C ALA A 126 -0.78 2.98 12.26
N ARG A 127 -1.08 4.22 11.85
CA ARG A 127 -2.09 5.03 12.53
C ARG A 127 -3.50 4.59 12.11
N ASN A 128 -3.73 4.43 10.82
CA ASN A 128 -5.00 3.97 10.24
C ASN A 128 -4.73 2.76 9.34
N VAL A 129 -5.65 1.79 9.33
CA VAL A 129 -5.55 0.60 8.48
C VAL A 129 -6.84 0.46 7.68
N LEU A 130 -6.74 0.64 6.35
CA LEU A 130 -7.84 0.45 5.41
C LEU A 130 -7.68 -0.90 4.71
N VAL A 131 -8.60 -1.81 4.95
CA VAL A 131 -8.57 -3.14 4.32
C VAL A 131 -9.54 -3.17 3.16
N SER A 132 -9.04 -3.39 1.94
CA SER A 132 -9.87 -3.57 0.75
C SER A 132 -10.30 -5.04 0.61
N MET A 133 -11.58 -5.27 0.26
CA MET A 133 -12.19 -6.61 0.22
C MET A 133 -12.95 -6.83 -1.09
N ALA A 134 -12.44 -6.28 -2.18
CA ALA A 134 -13.02 -6.39 -3.52
C ALA A 134 -14.55 -6.13 -3.51
N GLY A 135 -15.35 -7.12 -3.93
CA GLY A 135 -16.82 -7.02 -3.98
C GLY A 135 -17.50 -6.82 -2.63
N ASP A 136 -16.81 -7.13 -1.53
CA ASP A 136 -17.33 -6.94 -0.16
C ASP A 136 -17.09 -5.52 0.37
N GLY A 137 -16.39 -4.67 -0.40
CA GLY A 137 -16.16 -3.27 -0.06
C GLY A 137 -14.88 -3.05 0.72
N ALA A 138 -14.92 -2.28 1.80
CA ALA A 138 -13.73 -1.94 2.60
C ALA A 138 -14.06 -1.79 4.09
N LEU A 139 -13.03 -2.00 4.92
CA LEU A 139 -13.07 -1.83 6.36
C LEU A 139 -11.89 -0.94 6.78
N LEU A 140 -12.18 0.12 7.53
CA LEU A 140 -11.17 1.00 8.11
C LEU A 140 -11.16 0.83 9.63
N VAL A 141 -9.98 0.62 10.19
CA VAL A 141 -9.72 0.83 11.62
C VAL A 141 -8.94 2.13 11.74
N ASP A 142 -9.55 3.16 12.32
CA ASP A 142 -8.95 4.48 12.45
C ASP A 142 -8.01 4.59 13.67
N GLU A 143 -7.29 5.69 13.77
CA GLU A 143 -6.33 5.93 14.85
C GLU A 143 -6.97 6.09 16.24
N GLN A 144 -8.30 6.29 16.32
CA GLN A 144 -9.07 6.26 17.55
C GLN A 144 -9.54 4.85 17.91
N GLY A 145 -9.24 3.84 17.07
CA GLY A 145 -9.67 2.45 17.23
C GLY A 145 -11.11 2.19 16.80
N GLN A 146 -11.78 3.16 16.16
CA GLN A 146 -13.14 2.99 15.63
C GLN A 146 -13.08 2.18 14.33
N VAL A 147 -14.16 1.41 14.10
CA VAL A 147 -14.29 0.56 12.93
C VAL A 147 -15.36 1.13 12.01
N HIS A 148 -14.99 1.37 10.77
CA HIS A 148 -15.88 1.86 9.72
C HIS A 148 -15.96 0.82 8.61
N ARG A 149 -17.18 0.44 8.22
CA ARG A 149 -17.46 -0.56 7.19
C ARG A 149 -18.26 0.07 6.07
N ILE A 150 -17.82 -0.13 4.81
CA ILE A 150 -18.55 0.29 3.62
C ILE A 150 -18.65 -0.87 2.62
N GLY A 151 -19.83 -1.10 2.07
CA GLY A 151 -20.05 -2.08 1.02
C GLY A 151 -19.59 -1.56 -0.34
N CYS A 152 -19.39 -2.49 -1.29
CA CYS A 152 -19.10 -2.13 -2.68
C CYS A 152 -20.38 -1.65 -3.39
N PRO A 153 -20.35 -0.57 -4.19
CA PRO A 153 -21.45 -0.20 -5.05
C PRO A 153 -21.79 -1.33 -6.02
N LYS A 154 -23.08 -1.61 -6.18
CA LYS A 154 -23.53 -2.66 -7.10
C LYS A 154 -23.39 -2.19 -8.55
N GLY A 155 -22.81 -3.04 -9.40
CA GLY A 155 -22.63 -2.78 -10.82
C GLY A 155 -22.32 -4.05 -11.60
N LYS A 156 -22.41 -3.99 -12.94
CA LYS A 156 -21.98 -5.09 -13.81
C LYS A 156 -20.44 -4.97 -14.01
N VAL A 157 -19.71 -5.93 -13.48
CA VAL A 157 -18.26 -6.00 -13.71
C VAL A 157 -17.99 -6.37 -15.17
N VAL A 158 -17.33 -5.49 -15.91
CA VAL A 158 -16.88 -5.74 -17.29
C VAL A 158 -15.42 -6.21 -17.27
N ASN A 159 -14.60 -5.57 -16.46
CA ASN A 159 -13.19 -5.91 -16.27
C ASN A 159 -12.73 -5.44 -14.89
N SER A 160 -11.97 -6.27 -14.20
CA SER A 160 -11.40 -5.96 -12.87
C SER A 160 -9.95 -5.44 -12.93
N VAL A 161 -9.35 -5.36 -14.13
CA VAL A 161 -7.96 -4.88 -14.29
C VAL A 161 -7.88 -3.39 -13.91
N GLY A 162 -6.99 -3.08 -12.96
CA GLY A 162 -6.80 -1.70 -12.47
C GLY A 162 -7.88 -1.20 -11.52
N ALA A 163 -8.72 -2.09 -10.99
CA ALA A 163 -9.78 -1.71 -10.04
C ALA A 163 -9.29 -1.69 -8.57
N GLY A 164 -7.99 -1.76 -8.33
CA GLY A 164 -7.36 -1.64 -7.02
C GLY A 164 -7.27 -2.93 -6.24
#